data_616ac0333594b00d65209c71efd75114
#
_entry.id   616ac0333594b00d65209c71efd75114
#
_cell.length_a   1.000
_cell.length_b   1.000
_cell.length_c   1.000
_cell.angle_alpha   90.00
_cell.angle_beta   90.00
_cell.angle_gamma   90.00
#
_symmetry.space_group_name_H-M   'P 1'
#
loop_
_entity.id
_entity.type
_entity.pdbx_description
1 polymer ?
#
loop_
_entity_poly.entity_id
_entity_poly.type
_entity_poly.pdbx_seq_one_letter_code
_entity_poly.pdbx_strand_id
1 'polypeptide(L)'
;MGANIGDTAIYFSLKDARHVYAFEPYPYSHNIAIKNIKLNHLENKITLLNEGCGKRGFVTIKEDYENTGGTDLKNFKEGKKIRIESLDEIVKRFNLTHAALKVDCEGCEYDLILNASDEALHAFDQIIMEYHYGYKNLVKRLEQAGFKVKYSLPRYSHNAEAEYSNMYVGLIYAENRVLCIN
;
A
#
# COMPACT_ATOMS: atom_id res chain seq x y z
N MET A 1 -1.26 -1.85 -1.94
CA MET A 1 -1.52 -1.42 -0.56
C MET A 1 -2.38 -0.17 -0.64
N GLY A 2 -3.51 -0.10 0.13
CA GLY A 2 -4.54 0.91 -0.05
C GLY A 2 -5.36 0.65 -1.32
N ALA A 3 -6.12 -0.45 -1.32
CA ALA A 3 -6.90 -0.83 -2.51
C ALA A 3 -8.17 0.00 -2.69
N ASN A 4 -8.62 0.66 -1.63
CA ASN A 4 -9.84 1.46 -1.62
C ASN A 4 -11.01 0.70 -2.29
N ILE A 5 -11.61 1.23 -3.34
CA ILE A 5 -12.71 0.62 -4.07
C ILE A 5 -12.27 -0.41 -5.13
N GLY A 6 -10.98 -0.75 -5.19
CA GLY A 6 -10.41 -1.80 -6.05
C GLY A 6 -10.02 -1.37 -7.46
N ASP A 7 -10.13 -0.11 -7.81
CA ASP A 7 -9.86 0.44 -9.16
C ASP A 7 -8.44 0.14 -9.65
N THR A 8 -7.43 0.41 -8.82
CA THR A 8 -6.02 0.14 -9.14
C THR A 8 -5.73 -1.37 -9.29
N ALA A 9 -6.33 -2.21 -8.44
CA ALA A 9 -6.19 -3.66 -8.55
C ALA A 9 -6.79 -4.20 -9.85
N ILE A 10 -7.96 -3.70 -10.23
CA ILE A 10 -8.62 -3.99 -11.50
C ILE A 10 -7.75 -3.53 -12.67
N TYR A 11 -7.24 -2.29 -12.62
CA TYR A 11 -6.36 -1.75 -13.66
C TYR A 11 -5.13 -2.64 -13.90
N PHE A 12 -4.42 -3.05 -12.85
CA PHE A 12 -3.25 -3.94 -13.01
C PHE A 12 -3.63 -5.30 -13.58
N SER A 13 -4.77 -5.86 -13.18
CA SER A 13 -5.25 -7.13 -13.71
C SER A 13 -5.62 -7.06 -15.19
N LEU A 14 -6.16 -5.91 -15.63
CA LEU A 14 -6.45 -5.62 -17.05
C LEU A 14 -5.18 -5.30 -17.86
N LYS A 15 -4.07 -4.96 -17.20
CA LYS A 15 -2.73 -4.75 -17.77
C LYS A 15 -1.82 -5.97 -17.62
N ASP A 16 -2.43 -7.16 -17.65
CA ASP A 16 -1.75 -8.45 -17.69
C ASP A 16 -0.92 -8.81 -16.44
N ALA A 17 -1.18 -8.18 -15.28
CA ALA A 17 -0.67 -8.72 -14.03
C ALA A 17 -1.16 -10.17 -13.85
N ARG A 18 -0.22 -11.09 -13.60
CA ARG A 18 -0.55 -12.52 -13.44
C ARG A 18 -1.50 -12.74 -12.26
N HIS A 19 -1.27 -12.04 -11.16
CA HIS A 19 -2.11 -12.02 -9.97
C HIS A 19 -1.90 -10.73 -9.19
N VAL A 20 -2.95 -10.21 -8.55
CA VAL A 20 -2.89 -9.01 -7.71
C VAL A 20 -3.32 -9.35 -6.30
N TYR A 21 -2.45 -9.09 -5.32
CA TYR A 21 -2.78 -9.11 -3.89
C TYR A 21 -3.08 -7.68 -3.44
N ALA A 22 -4.32 -7.42 -3.06
CA ALA A 22 -4.82 -6.10 -2.73
C ALA A 22 -5.25 -6.02 -1.25
N PHE A 23 -4.86 -4.96 -0.55
CA PHE A 23 -5.10 -4.78 0.88
C PHE A 23 -5.93 -3.51 1.09
N GLU A 24 -7.05 -3.65 1.77
CA GLU A 24 -7.93 -2.55 2.16
C GLU A 24 -8.46 -2.79 3.58
N PRO A 25 -8.02 -1.99 4.57
CA PRO A 25 -8.42 -2.17 5.95
C PRO A 25 -9.85 -1.74 6.25
N TYR A 26 -10.40 -0.76 5.54
CA TYR A 26 -11.74 -0.26 5.80
C TYR A 26 -12.80 -1.22 5.23
N PRO A 27 -13.68 -1.81 6.09
CA PRO A 27 -14.68 -2.78 5.64
C PRO A 27 -15.64 -2.20 4.58
N TYR A 28 -16.01 -0.93 4.70
CA TYR A 28 -16.89 -0.26 3.74
C TYR A 28 -16.26 -0.24 2.33
N SER A 29 -15.05 0.30 2.19
CA SER A 29 -14.32 0.35 0.91
C SER A 29 -14.02 -1.05 0.37
N HIS A 30 -13.60 -1.97 1.24
CA HIS A 30 -13.35 -3.37 0.89
C HIS A 30 -14.60 -4.04 0.28
N ASN A 31 -15.80 -3.81 0.85
CA ASN A 31 -17.06 -4.36 0.33
C ASN A 31 -17.43 -3.77 -1.04
N ILE A 32 -17.09 -2.52 -1.30
CA ILE A 32 -17.24 -1.90 -2.62
C ILE A 32 -16.25 -2.53 -3.60
N ALA A 33 -14.99 -2.70 -3.21
CA ALA A 33 -13.96 -3.33 -4.04
C ALA A 33 -14.37 -4.77 -4.45
N ILE A 34 -14.93 -5.57 -3.55
CA ILE A 34 -15.48 -6.90 -3.88
C ILE A 34 -16.50 -6.81 -5.03
N LYS A 35 -17.43 -5.85 -4.94
CA LYS A 35 -18.47 -5.67 -5.98
C LYS A 35 -17.84 -5.27 -7.32
N ASN A 36 -16.88 -4.34 -7.30
CA ASN A 36 -16.19 -3.87 -8.50
C ASN A 36 -15.36 -4.98 -9.16
N ILE A 37 -14.66 -5.80 -8.38
CA ILE A 37 -13.90 -6.96 -8.89
C ILE A 37 -14.83 -7.97 -9.56
N LYS A 38 -15.98 -8.28 -8.95
CA LYS A 38 -17.01 -9.17 -9.52
C LYS A 38 -17.62 -8.62 -10.81
N LEU A 39 -17.91 -7.32 -10.86
CA LEU A 39 -18.45 -6.68 -12.06
C LEU A 39 -17.48 -6.74 -13.25
N ASN A 40 -16.18 -6.84 -12.99
CA ASN A 40 -15.14 -6.98 -14.00
C ASN A 40 -14.71 -8.44 -14.26
N HIS A 41 -15.32 -9.42 -13.59
CA HIS A 41 -14.99 -10.86 -13.71
C HIS A 41 -13.53 -11.18 -13.41
N LEU A 42 -12.95 -10.54 -12.38
CA LEU A 42 -11.52 -10.64 -12.03
C LEU A 42 -11.27 -11.38 -10.70
N GLU A 43 -12.25 -12.10 -10.16
CA GLU A 43 -12.14 -12.82 -8.87
C GLU A 43 -11.02 -13.85 -8.87
N ASN A 44 -10.70 -14.43 -10.02
CA ASN A 44 -9.63 -15.40 -10.17
C ASN A 44 -8.23 -14.74 -10.30
N LYS A 45 -8.16 -13.44 -10.58
CA LYS A 45 -6.91 -12.68 -10.75
C LYS A 45 -6.58 -11.77 -9.57
N ILE A 46 -7.54 -11.46 -8.71
CA ILE A 46 -7.36 -10.54 -7.59
C ILE A 46 -7.72 -11.24 -6.28
N THR A 47 -6.76 -11.31 -5.36
CA THR A 47 -7.01 -11.64 -3.96
C THR A 47 -7.12 -10.35 -3.16
N LEU A 48 -8.32 -9.99 -2.77
CA LEU A 48 -8.60 -8.81 -1.95
C LEU A 48 -8.69 -9.21 -0.47
N LEU A 49 -7.94 -8.51 0.38
CA LEU A 49 -7.82 -8.78 1.81
C LEU A 49 -8.34 -7.59 2.62
N ASN A 50 -9.26 -7.85 3.57
CA ASN A 50 -9.68 -6.84 4.52
C ASN A 50 -8.65 -6.75 5.66
N GLU A 51 -7.46 -6.33 5.32
CA GLU A 51 -6.28 -6.19 6.17
C GLU A 51 -5.56 -4.88 5.83
N GLY A 52 -4.85 -4.32 6.80
CA GLY A 52 -3.97 -3.18 6.58
C GLY A 52 -2.51 -3.60 6.46
N CYS A 53 -1.66 -2.65 6.07
CA CYS A 53 -0.23 -2.84 5.91
C CYS A 53 0.53 -1.83 6.76
N GLY A 54 1.69 -2.24 7.32
CA GLY A 54 2.52 -1.37 8.14
C GLY A 54 3.20 -2.11 9.27
N LYS A 55 3.26 -1.52 10.45
CA LYS A 55 3.77 -2.20 11.64
C LYS A 55 2.78 -3.27 12.08
N ARG A 56 3.26 -4.53 12.19
CA ARG A 56 2.44 -5.67 12.62
C ARG A 56 1.59 -5.37 13.84
N GLY A 57 0.30 -5.67 13.77
CA GLY A 57 -0.62 -5.45 14.87
C GLY A 57 -2.08 -5.61 14.48
N PHE A 58 -2.92 -4.87 15.18
CA PHE A 58 -4.35 -4.80 14.91
C PHE A 58 -4.85 -3.38 15.10
N VAL A 59 -5.88 -3.04 14.35
CA VAL A 59 -6.65 -1.80 14.51
C VAL A 59 -8.12 -2.16 14.56
N THR A 60 -8.91 -1.38 15.28
CA THR A 60 -10.37 -1.55 15.33
C THR A 60 -11.02 -0.51 14.43
N ILE A 61 -11.80 -0.95 13.44
CA ILE A 61 -12.45 -0.08 12.47
C ILE A 61 -13.96 -0.29 12.52
N LYS A 62 -14.75 0.79 12.54
CA LYS A 62 -16.19 0.73 12.40
C LYS A 62 -16.57 0.22 11.01
N GLU A 63 -17.51 -0.74 10.94
CA GLU A 63 -17.88 -1.40 9.68
C GLU A 63 -18.53 -0.45 8.68
N ASP A 64 -19.29 0.52 9.16
CA ASP A 64 -20.01 1.54 8.40
C ASP A 64 -19.21 2.82 8.18
N TYR A 65 -17.96 2.88 8.63
CA TYR A 65 -17.13 4.07 8.44
C TYR A 65 -16.76 4.22 6.97
N GLU A 66 -17.33 5.24 6.36
CA GLU A 66 -17.04 5.65 5.00
C GLU A 66 -15.73 6.41 4.97
N ASN A 67 -14.65 5.72 4.60
CA ASN A 67 -13.39 6.39 4.32
C ASN A 67 -13.44 6.97 2.91
N THR A 68 -13.43 8.28 2.80
CA THR A 68 -13.45 8.99 1.50
C THR A 68 -12.07 9.12 0.85
N GLY A 69 -11.02 8.52 1.48
CA GLY A 69 -9.63 8.70 1.11
C GLY A 69 -9.00 9.92 1.80
N GLY A 70 -7.67 10.00 1.78
CA GLY A 70 -6.94 11.14 2.35
C GLY A 70 -6.88 11.18 3.87
N THR A 71 -7.13 10.07 4.56
CA THR A 71 -7.08 10.01 6.03
C THR A 71 -6.25 8.84 6.51
N ASP A 72 -5.39 9.11 7.50
CA ASP A 72 -4.66 8.07 8.24
C ASP A 72 -5.59 6.98 8.79
N LEU A 73 -5.04 5.79 8.99
CA LEU A 73 -5.78 4.67 9.54
C LEU A 73 -6.28 4.97 10.97
N LYS A 74 -7.59 5.17 11.13
CA LYS A 74 -8.23 5.48 12.41
C LYS A 74 -8.44 4.22 13.24
N ASN A 75 -8.11 4.30 14.54
CA ASN A 75 -8.38 3.25 15.51
C ASN A 75 -9.58 3.64 16.40
N PHE A 76 -10.67 2.90 16.30
CA PHE A 76 -11.92 3.15 17.05
C PHE A 76 -11.96 2.30 18.31
N LYS A 77 -12.78 2.73 19.31
CA LYS A 77 -13.01 1.96 20.53
C LYS A 77 -13.80 0.68 20.27
N GLU A 78 -14.72 0.73 19.30
CA GLU A 78 -15.63 -0.36 18.93
C GLU A 78 -15.63 -0.56 17.43
N GLY A 79 -15.80 -1.82 16.97
CA GLY A 79 -15.83 -2.18 15.57
C GLY A 79 -15.16 -3.52 15.28
N LYS A 80 -14.88 -3.77 14.01
CA LYS A 80 -14.19 -4.95 13.53
C LYS A 80 -12.68 -4.84 13.78
N LYS A 81 -12.09 -5.89 14.33
CA LYS A 81 -10.64 -5.99 14.52
C LYS A 81 -9.99 -6.37 13.20
N ILE A 82 -9.20 -5.47 12.64
CA ILE A 82 -8.49 -5.61 11.37
C ILE A 82 -7.02 -5.89 11.64
N ARG A 83 -6.47 -6.90 11.00
CA ARG A 83 -5.04 -7.23 11.06
C ARG A 83 -4.22 -6.23 10.26
N ILE A 84 -3.05 -5.85 10.79
CA ILE A 84 -2.01 -5.10 10.08
C ILE A 84 -0.84 -6.05 9.88
N GLU A 85 -0.42 -6.25 8.63
CA GLU A 85 0.72 -7.08 8.26
C GLU A 85 1.93 -6.22 7.88
N SER A 86 3.12 -6.68 8.26
CA SER A 86 4.38 -6.12 7.78
C SER A 86 4.67 -6.57 6.35
N LEU A 87 5.56 -5.86 5.65
CA LEU A 87 5.97 -6.25 4.30
C LEU A 87 6.61 -7.64 4.28
N ASP A 88 7.42 -7.97 5.29
CA ASP A 88 8.07 -9.29 5.45
C ASP A 88 7.05 -10.43 5.58
N GLU A 89 5.97 -10.22 6.35
CA GLU A 89 4.89 -11.21 6.49
C GLU A 89 4.15 -11.39 5.17
N ILE A 90 3.86 -10.31 4.45
CA ILE A 90 3.18 -10.34 3.15
C ILE A 90 4.02 -11.09 2.11
N VAL A 91 5.30 -10.75 2.00
CA VAL A 91 6.24 -11.42 1.08
C VAL A 91 6.30 -12.92 1.37
N LYS A 92 6.45 -13.29 2.63
CA LYS A 92 6.48 -14.70 3.06
C LYS A 92 5.15 -15.42 2.82
N ARG A 93 4.01 -14.81 3.17
CA ARG A 93 2.66 -15.40 3.05
C ARG A 93 2.31 -15.76 1.62
N PHE A 94 2.67 -14.91 0.68
CA PHE A 94 2.35 -15.07 -0.74
C PHE A 94 3.52 -15.56 -1.58
N ASN A 95 4.67 -15.86 -0.95
CA ASN A 95 5.89 -16.30 -1.62
C ASN A 95 6.24 -15.38 -2.81
N LEU A 96 6.26 -14.06 -2.54
CA LEU A 96 6.44 -13.06 -3.58
C LEU A 96 7.89 -13.03 -4.05
N THR A 97 8.06 -13.04 -5.37
CA THR A 97 9.34 -12.84 -6.06
C THR A 97 9.07 -12.13 -7.38
N HIS A 98 9.97 -11.25 -7.80
CA HIS A 98 9.83 -10.51 -9.05
C HIS A 98 8.47 -9.81 -9.19
N ALA A 99 8.02 -9.19 -8.10
CA ALA A 99 6.74 -8.52 -8.02
C ALA A 99 6.87 -7.00 -8.24
N ALA A 100 5.75 -6.34 -8.50
CA ALA A 100 5.63 -4.89 -8.41
C ALA A 100 4.83 -4.53 -7.15
N LEU A 101 5.29 -3.54 -6.40
CA LEU A 101 4.62 -3.02 -5.21
C LEU A 101 4.05 -1.62 -5.49
N LYS A 102 2.74 -1.44 -5.33
CA LYS A 102 2.10 -0.11 -5.27
C LYS A 102 1.68 0.16 -3.83
N VAL A 103 2.09 1.30 -3.30
CA VAL A 103 1.73 1.78 -1.96
C VAL A 103 1.07 3.16 -2.08
N ASP A 104 -0.10 3.28 -1.50
CA ASP A 104 -0.84 4.52 -1.40
C ASP A 104 -1.90 4.29 -0.31
N CYS A 105 -1.50 4.53 0.92
CA CYS A 105 -2.23 4.10 2.10
C CYS A 105 -2.27 5.16 3.19
N GLU A 106 -2.12 6.42 2.78
CA GLU A 106 -2.37 7.58 3.62
C GLU A 106 -1.57 7.56 4.95
N GLY A 107 -0.26 7.30 4.85
CA GLY A 107 0.68 7.32 5.98
C GLY A 107 1.27 5.96 6.35
N CYS A 108 0.71 4.83 5.93
CA CYS A 108 1.26 3.51 6.25
C CYS A 108 2.59 3.20 5.53
N GLU A 109 2.94 3.92 4.47
CA GLU A 109 4.15 3.72 3.67
C GLU A 109 5.43 3.82 4.50
N TYR A 110 5.44 4.66 5.55
CA TYR A 110 6.60 4.81 6.44
C TYR A 110 6.82 3.56 7.26
N ASP A 111 5.78 3.09 7.94
CA ASP A 111 5.87 1.87 8.74
C ASP A 111 6.18 0.65 7.87
N LEU A 112 5.59 0.59 6.68
CA LEU A 112 5.76 -0.52 5.75
C LEU A 112 7.19 -0.61 5.21
N ILE A 113 7.75 0.51 4.74
CA ILE A 113 9.06 0.54 4.04
C ILE A 113 10.22 0.67 5.01
N LEU A 114 10.10 1.52 6.06
CA LEU A 114 11.22 1.76 6.97
C LEU A 114 11.52 0.56 7.87
N ASN A 115 10.52 -0.27 8.17
CA ASN A 115 10.68 -1.48 8.98
C ASN A 115 10.86 -2.77 8.18
N ALA A 116 10.77 -2.73 6.86
CA ALA A 116 10.99 -3.90 6.00
C ALA A 116 12.46 -4.32 6.00
N SER A 117 12.70 -5.63 5.98
CA SER A 117 14.04 -6.18 5.72
C SER A 117 14.46 -5.92 4.26
N ASP A 118 15.77 -5.96 3.99
CA ASP A 118 16.27 -5.87 2.61
C ASP A 118 15.78 -7.06 1.78
N GLU A 119 15.67 -8.25 2.37
CA GLU A 119 15.14 -9.45 1.73
C GLU A 119 13.69 -9.23 1.27
N ALA A 120 12.84 -8.66 2.13
CA ALA A 120 11.46 -8.36 1.77
C ALA A 120 11.36 -7.30 0.67
N LEU A 121 12.20 -6.26 0.71
CA LEU A 121 12.26 -5.25 -0.35
C LEU A 121 12.73 -5.85 -1.68
N HIS A 122 13.72 -6.74 -1.67
CA HIS A 122 14.25 -7.39 -2.88
C HIS A 122 13.27 -8.38 -3.55
N ALA A 123 12.15 -8.73 -2.90
CA ALA A 123 11.07 -9.47 -3.55
C ALA A 123 10.39 -8.66 -4.68
N PHE A 124 10.65 -7.34 -4.74
CA PHE A 124 10.03 -6.45 -5.71
C PHE A 124 11.06 -5.92 -6.71
N ASP A 125 10.75 -6.03 -7.99
CA ASP A 125 11.52 -5.44 -9.09
C ASP A 125 11.28 -3.92 -9.16
N GLN A 126 10.05 -3.52 -8.84
CA GLN A 126 9.59 -2.13 -8.88
C GLN A 126 8.73 -1.79 -7.67
N ILE A 127 8.93 -0.60 -7.12
CA ILE A 127 8.11 -0.03 -6.05
C ILE A 127 7.63 1.34 -6.50
N ILE A 128 6.31 1.53 -6.51
CA ILE A 128 5.65 2.80 -6.80
C ILE A 128 4.87 3.19 -5.56
N MET A 129 5.11 4.39 -5.03
CA MET A 129 4.36 4.86 -3.87
C MET A 129 4.01 6.33 -3.96
N GLU A 130 2.88 6.67 -3.37
CA GLU A 130 2.57 8.04 -2.97
C GLU A 130 3.05 8.21 -1.52
N TYR A 131 3.80 9.27 -1.26
CA TYR A 131 4.21 9.63 0.11
C TYR A 131 3.40 10.83 0.59
N HIS A 132 3.04 10.87 1.90
CA HIS A 132 2.11 11.87 2.45
C HIS A 132 2.79 12.85 3.41
N TYR A 133 3.93 12.50 4.00
CA TYR A 133 4.63 13.31 5.01
C TYR A 133 6.10 13.57 4.65
N GLY A 134 6.41 13.59 3.35
CA GLY A 134 7.75 13.83 2.83
C GLY A 134 8.50 12.54 2.50
N TYR A 135 9.53 12.65 1.67
CA TYR A 135 10.14 11.51 0.97
C TYR A 135 11.55 11.10 1.47
N LYS A 136 12.25 11.97 2.20
CA LYS A 136 13.71 11.83 2.43
C LYS A 136 14.12 10.52 3.09
N ASN A 137 13.40 10.07 4.11
CA ASN A 137 13.66 8.82 4.82
C ASN A 137 13.33 7.60 3.98
N LEU A 138 12.23 7.64 3.23
CA LEU A 138 11.81 6.58 2.30
C LEU A 138 12.83 6.41 1.17
N VAL A 139 13.24 7.51 0.53
CA VAL A 139 14.28 7.50 -0.51
C VAL A 139 15.57 6.91 0.04
N LYS A 140 16.07 7.44 1.17
CA LYS A 140 17.28 6.92 1.82
C LYS A 140 17.21 5.43 2.11
N ARG A 141 16.05 4.94 2.62
CA ARG A 141 15.85 3.51 2.93
C ARG A 141 15.91 2.65 1.68
N LEU A 142 15.25 3.06 0.60
CA LEU A 142 15.25 2.33 -0.66
C LEU A 142 16.63 2.34 -1.35
N GLU A 143 17.33 3.48 -1.34
CA GLU A 143 18.71 3.57 -1.86
C GLU A 143 19.68 2.69 -1.08
N GLN A 144 19.56 2.61 0.26
CA GLN A 144 20.35 1.72 1.10
C GLN A 144 20.08 0.24 0.80
N ALA A 145 18.85 -0.11 0.41
CA ALA A 145 18.48 -1.43 -0.06
C ALA A 145 18.87 -1.70 -1.54
N GLY A 146 19.61 -0.80 -2.20
CA GLY A 146 20.13 -1.00 -3.55
C GLY A 146 19.19 -0.59 -4.69
N PHE A 147 18.08 0.07 -4.41
CA PHE A 147 17.18 0.56 -5.44
C PHE A 147 17.70 1.84 -6.11
N LYS A 148 17.40 1.98 -7.39
CA LYS A 148 17.47 3.27 -8.09
C LYS A 148 16.17 4.01 -7.88
N VAL A 149 16.25 5.16 -7.20
CA VAL A 149 15.08 5.91 -6.81
C VAL A 149 14.91 7.19 -7.63
N LYS A 150 13.70 7.44 -8.08
CA LYS A 150 13.23 8.72 -8.63
C LYS A 150 12.07 9.20 -7.78
N TYR A 151 11.96 10.51 -7.57
CA TYR A 151 10.87 11.08 -6.78
C TYR A 151 10.45 12.44 -7.33
N SER A 152 9.19 12.80 -7.11
CA SER A 152 8.73 14.17 -7.30
C SER A 152 9.02 15.02 -6.07
N LEU A 153 9.19 16.32 -6.26
CA LEU A 153 9.19 17.24 -5.12
C LEU A 153 7.80 17.29 -4.48
N PRO A 154 7.74 17.50 -3.16
CA PRO A 154 6.45 17.52 -2.46
C PRO A 154 5.58 18.68 -2.91
N ARG A 155 4.28 18.37 -3.07
CA ARG A 155 3.23 19.37 -3.18
C ARG A 155 2.57 19.50 -1.82
N TYR A 156 2.36 20.73 -1.39
CA TYR A 156 1.60 21.01 -0.19
C TYR A 156 0.13 20.73 -0.47
N SER A 157 -0.47 19.86 0.33
CA SER A 157 -1.90 19.62 0.33
C SER A 157 -2.45 19.90 1.72
N HIS A 158 -3.47 20.74 1.80
CA HIS A 158 -4.17 21.04 3.03
C HIS A 158 -5.49 20.26 3.02
N ASN A 159 -5.57 19.24 3.86
CA ASN A 159 -6.82 18.55 4.11
C ASN A 159 -7.32 18.91 5.50
N ALA A 160 -8.36 19.73 5.59
CA ALA A 160 -8.93 20.22 6.84
C ALA A 160 -9.51 19.09 7.73
N GLU A 161 -9.78 17.92 7.16
CA GLU A 161 -10.33 16.77 7.85
C GLU A 161 -9.24 15.77 8.31
N ALA A 162 -7.99 15.93 7.86
CA ALA A 162 -6.88 15.11 8.30
C ALA A 162 -6.39 15.56 9.70
N GLU A 163 -6.07 14.61 10.57
CA GLU A 163 -5.50 14.86 11.90
C GLU A 163 -4.18 15.64 11.83
N TYR A 164 -3.48 15.55 10.69
CA TYR A 164 -2.33 16.36 10.32
C TYR A 164 -2.72 17.24 9.12
N SER A 165 -3.08 18.48 9.39
CA SER A 165 -3.54 19.47 8.39
C SER A 165 -2.50 19.79 7.30
N ASN A 166 -1.25 19.36 7.44
CA ASN A 166 -0.14 19.67 6.55
C ASN A 166 0.44 18.39 5.94
N MET A 167 -0.02 18.04 4.76
CA MET A 167 0.51 16.94 3.98
C MET A 167 1.52 17.45 2.95
N TYR A 168 2.64 16.75 2.81
CA TYR A 168 3.66 16.98 1.79
C TYR A 168 3.67 15.79 0.85
N VAL A 169 2.75 15.81 -0.11
CA VAL A 169 2.42 14.66 -0.98
C VAL A 169 3.26 14.65 -2.25
N GLY A 170 3.65 13.48 -2.66
CA GLY A 170 4.34 13.26 -3.94
C GLY A 170 4.57 11.78 -4.22
N LEU A 171 5.28 11.49 -5.30
CA LEU A 171 5.48 10.14 -5.81
C LEU A 171 6.94 9.71 -5.67
N ILE A 172 7.14 8.44 -5.33
CA ILE A 172 8.41 7.72 -5.41
C ILE A 172 8.24 6.57 -6.39
N TYR A 173 9.23 6.42 -7.28
CA TYR A 173 9.42 5.24 -8.12
C TYR A 173 10.80 4.67 -7.84
N ALA A 174 10.87 3.41 -7.46
CA ALA A 174 12.11 2.70 -7.18
C ALA A 174 12.22 1.43 -8.03
N GLU A 175 13.40 1.21 -8.60
CA GLU A 175 13.74 0.06 -9.46
C GLU A 175 14.89 -0.72 -8.83
N ASN A 176 14.72 -2.02 -8.67
CA ASN A 176 15.70 -2.89 -8.07
C ASN A 176 16.88 -3.10 -9.02
N ARG A 177 18.11 -2.69 -8.61
CA ARG A 177 19.31 -2.86 -9.43
C ARG A 177 20.01 -4.20 -9.23
N VAL A 178 19.72 -4.90 -8.15
CA VAL A 178 20.40 -6.16 -7.82
C VAL A 178 20.07 -7.24 -8.87
N LEU A 179 18.94 -7.12 -9.56
CA LEU A 179 18.50 -8.06 -10.59
C LEU A 179 19.04 -7.77 -12.00
N CYS A 180 19.72 -6.64 -12.22
CA CYS A 180 20.28 -6.26 -13.52
C CYS A 180 21.72 -6.77 -13.76
N ILE A 181 22.25 -7.66 -12.93
CA ILE A 181 23.65 -8.14 -12.98
C ILE A 181 23.74 -9.62 -13.41
N ASN A 182 22.69 -10.16 -14.07
CA ASN A 182 22.78 -11.50 -14.68
C ASN A 182 22.53 -11.46 -16.18
#